data_f7e144236a32188c4d662fd311d89d0a
#
_entry.id   f7e144236a32188c4d662fd311d89d0a
#
_cell.length_a   1.000
_cell.length_b   1.000
_cell.length_c   1.000
_cell.angle_alpha   90.00
_cell.angle_beta   90.00
_cell.angle_gamma   90.00
#
_symmetry.space_group_name_H-M   'P 1'
#
loop_
_entity.id
_entity.type
_entity.pdbx_description
1 polymer ?
#
loop_
_entity_poly.entity_id
_entity_poly.type
_entity_poly.pdbx_seq_one_letter_code
_entity_poly.pdbx_strand_id
1 'polypeptide(L)'
;MYHKMGRKIEEYIRPSTFPLAVKTIKLENEIPQNYRRPSKDLKLQNFVCQNFKMARSYGWTIAITEKDINCQVARAIYGWDPITDETTNWMNLFSVGLYAKDVETSEKLFKHLYRLDNLFQGLIISPLTRSKVVPDVVMIYCLPAQAMRLTQGYLYCEGGALEFTAAGRVGSCHEGIAKTLLTDKPQLVLLGNGDRIWGGAQDSEVMFACPGGKLGILVEGLEATHAAGLRYPIPAYMNYSPGFQESFEKEAKKRAGGTIVRSAAYFENG
;
A
#
# COMPACT_ATOMS: atom_id res chain seq x y z
N MET A 1 -6.34 -18.80 -5.49
CA MET A 1 -6.40 -18.31 -4.08
C MET A 1 -6.52 -16.79 -4.03
N TYR A 2 -5.56 -16.03 -4.55
CA TYR A 2 -5.51 -14.56 -4.50
C TYR A 2 -6.71 -13.85 -5.14
N HIS A 3 -7.28 -14.38 -6.24
CA HIS A 3 -8.49 -13.83 -6.86
C HIS A 3 -9.70 -13.84 -5.92
N LYS A 4 -9.85 -14.89 -5.10
CA LYS A 4 -10.92 -14.97 -4.11
C LYS A 4 -10.71 -13.94 -3.00
N MET A 5 -9.47 -13.79 -2.54
CA MET A 5 -9.09 -12.77 -1.54
C MET A 5 -9.34 -11.36 -2.08
N GLY A 6 -8.97 -11.11 -3.34
CA GLY A 6 -9.26 -9.83 -4.01
C GLY A 6 -10.74 -9.49 -4.05
N ARG A 7 -11.59 -10.45 -4.41
CA ARG A 7 -13.06 -10.26 -4.38
C ARG A 7 -13.59 -9.94 -2.99
N LYS A 8 -13.06 -10.59 -1.94
CA LYS A 8 -13.45 -10.29 -0.56
C LYS A 8 -13.05 -8.88 -0.14
N ILE A 9 -11.86 -8.41 -0.54
CA ILE A 9 -11.46 -7.03 -0.32
C ILE A 9 -12.40 -6.07 -1.05
N GLU A 10 -12.72 -6.33 -2.32
CA GLU A 10 -13.67 -5.51 -3.08
C GLU A 10 -15.07 -5.50 -2.43
N GLU A 11 -15.53 -6.62 -1.89
CA GLU A 11 -16.81 -6.75 -1.18
C GLU A 11 -16.84 -5.97 0.14
N TYR A 12 -15.84 -6.17 1.01
CA TYR A 12 -15.85 -5.61 2.36
C TYR A 12 -15.35 -4.17 2.44
N ILE A 13 -14.48 -3.76 1.54
CA ILE A 13 -13.83 -2.43 1.54
C ILE A 13 -14.42 -1.51 0.49
N ARG A 14 -14.86 -2.06 -0.66
CA ARG A 14 -15.44 -1.30 -1.80
C ARG A 14 -14.52 -0.16 -2.27
N PRO A 15 -13.25 -0.44 -2.57
CA PRO A 15 -12.36 0.59 -3.10
C PRO A 15 -12.88 1.09 -4.46
N SER A 16 -12.63 2.36 -4.78
CA SER A 16 -13.09 2.98 -6.03
C SER A 16 -12.36 2.46 -7.28
N THR A 17 -11.21 1.84 -7.09
CA THR A 17 -10.38 1.26 -8.16
C THR A 17 -9.94 -0.15 -7.77
N PHE A 18 -9.45 -0.92 -8.75
CA PHE A 18 -8.99 -2.28 -8.48
C PHE A 18 -7.85 -2.31 -7.46
N PRO A 19 -7.92 -3.15 -6.40
CA PRO A 19 -6.74 -3.55 -5.66
C PRO A 19 -5.69 -4.13 -6.61
N LEU A 20 -4.44 -3.79 -6.42
CA LEU A 20 -3.35 -4.19 -7.30
C LEU A 20 -2.53 -5.33 -6.70
N ALA A 21 -2.22 -6.32 -7.53
CA ALA A 21 -1.17 -7.29 -7.31
C ALA A 21 0.12 -6.76 -7.96
N VAL A 22 1.19 -6.67 -7.18
CA VAL A 22 2.53 -6.32 -7.67
C VAL A 22 3.45 -7.50 -7.44
N LYS A 23 4.09 -7.96 -8.51
CA LYS A 23 5.07 -9.05 -8.49
C LYS A 23 6.42 -8.53 -8.94
N THR A 24 7.46 -8.77 -8.16
CA THR A 24 8.85 -8.54 -8.53
C THR A 24 9.34 -9.63 -9.49
N ILE A 25 10.10 -9.25 -10.50
CA ILE A 25 10.64 -10.13 -11.54
C ILE A 25 12.16 -10.10 -11.47
N LYS A 26 12.78 -11.24 -11.27
CA LYS A 26 14.24 -11.34 -11.14
C LYS A 26 14.95 -11.15 -12.48
N LEU A 27 14.40 -11.69 -13.55
CA LEU A 27 14.97 -11.61 -14.88
C LEU A 27 13.93 -11.08 -15.87
N GLU A 28 14.32 -10.17 -16.77
CA GLU A 28 13.41 -9.57 -17.77
C GLU A 28 12.72 -10.62 -18.66
N ASN A 29 13.38 -11.75 -18.93
CA ASN A 29 12.82 -12.83 -19.75
C ASN A 29 11.67 -13.61 -19.05
N GLU A 30 11.47 -13.43 -17.74
CA GLU A 30 10.32 -14.00 -17.02
C GLU A 30 9.01 -13.23 -17.31
N ILE A 31 9.09 -12.06 -17.96
CA ILE A 31 7.92 -11.27 -18.30
C ILE A 31 7.19 -11.91 -19.49
N PRO A 32 5.93 -12.33 -19.33
CA PRO A 32 5.14 -12.87 -20.43
C PRO A 32 5.01 -11.88 -21.58
N GLN A 33 5.17 -12.35 -22.82
CA GLN A 33 5.17 -11.51 -24.03
C GLN A 33 3.86 -10.74 -24.26
N ASN A 34 2.74 -11.26 -23.74
CA ASN A 34 1.41 -10.68 -23.88
C ASN A 34 1.10 -9.61 -22.81
N TYR A 35 2.03 -9.31 -21.90
CA TYR A 35 1.86 -8.23 -20.94
C TYR A 35 2.26 -6.89 -21.56
N ARG A 36 1.46 -5.86 -21.28
CA ARG A 36 1.71 -4.52 -21.79
C ARG A 36 3.02 -3.96 -21.24
N ARG A 37 3.82 -3.38 -22.12
CA ARG A 37 5.09 -2.71 -21.79
C ARG A 37 5.02 -1.27 -22.31
N PRO A 38 5.13 -0.23 -21.48
CA PRO A 38 5.06 1.18 -21.96
C PRO A 38 6.03 1.47 -23.09
N SER A 39 7.27 1.06 -22.98
CA SER A 39 8.28 1.30 -24.01
C SER A 39 7.99 0.61 -25.35
N LYS A 40 7.36 -0.57 -25.31
CA LYS A 40 7.04 -1.36 -26.50
C LYS A 40 5.70 -0.97 -27.11
N ASP A 41 4.64 -0.95 -26.27
CA ASP A 41 3.26 -0.82 -26.75
C ASP A 41 2.81 0.63 -26.90
N LEU A 42 3.30 1.53 -26.04
CA LEU A 42 2.94 2.95 -26.07
C LEU A 42 4.04 3.82 -26.69
N LYS A 43 5.24 3.26 -26.94
CA LYS A 43 6.43 3.97 -27.41
C LYS A 43 6.84 5.13 -26.46
N LEU A 44 6.57 4.96 -25.18
CA LEU A 44 6.77 5.97 -24.14
C LEU A 44 7.48 5.33 -22.95
N GLN A 45 8.16 6.16 -22.18
CA GLN A 45 8.56 5.82 -20.82
C GLN A 45 7.65 6.55 -19.85
N ASN A 46 7.09 5.81 -18.90
CA ASN A 46 6.14 6.35 -17.92
C ASN A 46 6.80 6.58 -16.55
N PHE A 47 6.18 7.41 -15.72
CA PHE A 47 6.42 7.34 -14.29
C PHE A 47 5.80 6.06 -13.73
N VAL A 48 6.38 5.48 -12.68
CA VAL A 48 5.88 4.23 -12.07
C VAL A 48 4.42 4.40 -11.61
N CYS A 49 4.10 5.53 -11.00
CA CYS A 49 2.73 5.84 -10.55
C CYS A 49 1.70 5.90 -11.69
N GLN A 50 2.09 6.26 -12.92
CA GLN A 50 1.21 6.16 -14.09
C GLN A 50 0.87 4.70 -14.43
N ASN A 51 1.80 3.77 -14.25
CA ASN A 51 1.55 2.36 -14.47
C ASN A 51 0.59 1.78 -13.42
N PHE A 52 0.70 2.21 -12.16
CA PHE A 52 -0.31 1.89 -11.15
C PHE A 52 -1.68 2.45 -11.52
N LYS A 53 -1.74 3.70 -12.00
CA LYS A 53 -3.00 4.32 -12.46
C LYS A 53 -3.65 3.51 -13.57
N MET A 54 -2.90 3.12 -14.59
CA MET A 54 -3.44 2.33 -15.70
C MET A 54 -3.95 0.96 -15.21
N ALA A 55 -3.22 0.29 -14.33
CA ALA A 55 -3.64 -0.99 -13.80
C ALA A 55 -4.90 -0.85 -12.90
N ARG A 56 -4.91 0.11 -11.95
CA ARG A 56 -6.02 0.25 -11.01
C ARG A 56 -7.31 0.81 -11.61
N SER A 57 -7.19 1.65 -12.66
CA SER A 57 -8.36 2.33 -13.26
C SER A 57 -8.86 1.65 -14.53
N TYR A 58 -7.95 1.13 -15.37
CA TYR A 58 -8.33 0.50 -16.64
C TYR A 58 -8.32 -1.03 -16.57
N GLY A 59 -7.84 -1.60 -15.46
CA GLY A 59 -7.77 -3.05 -15.29
C GLY A 59 -6.71 -3.72 -16.15
N TRP A 60 -5.66 -2.98 -16.55
CA TRP A 60 -4.59 -3.51 -17.38
C TRP A 60 -3.59 -4.31 -16.55
N THR A 61 -3.01 -5.35 -17.17
CA THR A 61 -1.79 -5.98 -16.70
C THR A 61 -0.61 -5.36 -17.42
N ILE A 62 0.31 -4.79 -16.66
CA ILE A 62 1.46 -4.04 -17.15
C ILE A 62 2.72 -4.63 -16.53
N ALA A 63 3.74 -4.82 -17.34
CA ALA A 63 5.08 -5.14 -16.87
C ALA A 63 6.01 -3.98 -17.14
N ILE A 64 6.85 -3.64 -16.18
CA ILE A 64 7.85 -2.58 -16.31
C ILE A 64 9.22 -3.06 -15.89
N THR A 65 10.24 -2.55 -16.59
CA THR A 65 11.65 -2.62 -16.23
C THR A 65 12.23 -1.22 -16.25
N GLU A 66 13.51 -1.06 -16.02
CA GLU A 66 14.20 0.22 -16.16
C GLU A 66 13.93 0.91 -17.50
N LYS A 67 13.80 0.12 -18.59
CA LYS A 67 13.56 0.63 -19.96
C LYS A 67 12.17 1.24 -20.15
N ASP A 68 11.24 0.91 -19.29
CA ASP A 68 9.83 1.33 -19.40
C ASP A 68 9.52 2.59 -18.59
N ILE A 69 10.43 3.02 -17.73
CA ILE A 69 10.16 4.15 -16.83
C ILE A 69 11.17 5.29 -16.97
N ASN A 70 10.64 6.51 -16.89
CA ASN A 70 11.39 7.75 -16.84
C ASN A 70 11.17 8.43 -15.46
N CYS A 71 11.52 7.72 -14.40
CA CYS A 71 11.42 8.22 -13.03
C CYS A 71 12.70 7.85 -12.28
N GLN A 72 13.66 8.75 -12.26
CA GLN A 72 14.97 8.50 -11.66
C GLN A 72 14.89 8.15 -10.18
N VAL A 73 13.99 8.81 -9.44
CA VAL A 73 13.78 8.50 -8.01
C VAL A 73 13.29 7.06 -7.81
N ALA A 74 12.34 6.59 -8.62
CA ALA A 74 11.85 5.22 -8.53
C ALA A 74 12.93 4.21 -8.97
N ARG A 75 13.70 4.53 -10.02
CA ARG A 75 14.82 3.69 -10.47
C ARG A 75 15.88 3.57 -9.39
N ALA A 76 16.22 4.66 -8.70
CA ALA A 76 17.12 4.64 -7.55
C ALA A 76 16.57 3.82 -6.38
N ILE A 77 15.27 3.95 -6.04
CA ILE A 77 14.61 3.17 -4.98
C ILE A 77 14.61 1.68 -5.31
N TYR A 78 14.36 1.32 -6.57
CA TYR A 78 14.33 -0.07 -7.01
C TYR A 78 15.72 -0.68 -7.24
N GLY A 79 16.79 0.14 -7.09
CA GLY A 79 18.15 -0.29 -7.31
C GLY A 79 18.49 -0.51 -8.79
N TRP A 80 17.68 0.01 -9.72
CA TRP A 80 17.93 -0.07 -11.15
C TRP A 80 18.97 0.94 -11.63
N ASP A 81 19.09 2.08 -10.93
CA ASP A 81 20.18 3.02 -11.10
C ASP A 81 21.14 2.97 -9.91
N PRO A 82 22.46 2.99 -10.15
CA PRO A 82 23.42 3.09 -9.07
C PRO A 82 23.34 4.47 -8.40
N ILE A 83 23.63 4.56 -7.11
CA ILE A 83 23.81 5.84 -6.43
C ILE A 83 25.23 6.31 -6.68
N THR A 84 25.36 7.28 -7.54
CA THR A 84 26.58 8.00 -7.88
C THR A 84 26.48 9.45 -7.42
N ASP A 85 27.57 10.21 -7.50
CA ASP A 85 27.55 11.64 -7.26
C ASP A 85 26.59 12.36 -8.21
N GLU A 86 26.54 11.93 -9.49
CA GLU A 86 25.61 12.46 -10.47
C GLU A 86 24.16 12.21 -10.08
N THR A 87 23.82 10.98 -9.69
CA THR A 87 22.47 10.63 -9.22
C THR A 87 22.10 11.43 -7.97
N THR A 88 23.02 11.57 -7.03
CA THR A 88 22.83 12.33 -5.78
C THR A 88 22.64 13.81 -6.08
N ASN A 89 23.45 14.40 -6.95
CA ASN A 89 23.32 15.79 -7.37
C ASN A 89 21.98 16.05 -8.06
N TRP A 90 21.54 15.15 -8.93
CA TRP A 90 20.24 15.25 -9.57
C TRP A 90 19.10 15.17 -8.55
N MET A 91 19.17 14.24 -7.61
CA MET A 91 18.18 14.09 -6.54
C MET A 91 18.09 15.35 -5.66
N ASN A 92 19.25 15.98 -5.34
CA ASN A 92 19.29 17.24 -4.61
C ASN A 92 18.71 18.39 -5.42
N LEU A 93 19.06 18.50 -6.71
CA LEU A 93 18.51 19.52 -7.61
C LEU A 93 16.98 19.46 -7.67
N PHE A 94 16.42 18.24 -7.68
CA PHE A 94 14.96 18.05 -7.69
C PHE A 94 14.28 18.25 -6.34
N SER A 95 15.04 18.35 -5.27
CA SER A 95 14.49 18.42 -3.90
C SER A 95 14.62 19.80 -3.29
N VAL A 96 15.76 20.47 -3.49
CA VAL A 96 16.02 21.79 -2.93
C VAL A 96 15.07 22.82 -3.54
N GLY A 97 14.43 23.60 -2.69
CA GLY A 97 13.39 24.56 -3.06
C GLY A 97 11.99 23.99 -3.26
N LEU A 98 11.83 22.64 -3.33
CA LEU A 98 10.53 21.98 -3.41
C LEU A 98 10.18 21.18 -2.16
N TYR A 99 11.09 20.33 -1.71
CA TYR A 99 10.89 19.41 -0.57
C TYR A 99 11.88 19.64 0.57
N ALA A 100 12.98 20.32 0.29
CA ALA A 100 14.03 20.63 1.23
C ALA A 100 14.48 22.07 1.04
N LYS A 101 14.82 22.75 2.14
CA LYS A 101 15.31 24.14 2.10
C LYS A 101 16.72 24.24 1.54
N ASP A 102 17.53 23.19 1.69
CA ASP A 102 18.93 23.13 1.31
C ASP A 102 19.37 21.68 1.01
N VAL A 103 20.62 21.51 0.55
CA VAL A 103 21.20 20.21 0.22
C VAL A 103 21.28 19.29 1.43
N GLU A 104 21.69 19.81 2.61
CA GLU A 104 21.79 19.00 3.82
C GLU A 104 20.44 18.41 4.23
N THR A 105 19.38 19.20 4.13
CA THR A 105 18.00 18.75 4.41
C THR A 105 17.53 17.74 3.36
N SER A 106 17.89 17.95 2.09
CA SER A 106 17.60 17.01 1.00
C SER A 106 18.26 15.65 1.24
N GLU A 107 19.52 15.63 1.63
CA GLU A 107 20.24 14.39 1.94
C GLU A 107 19.61 13.62 3.11
N LYS A 108 19.12 14.33 4.14
CA LYS A 108 18.39 13.72 5.26
C LYS A 108 17.12 13.04 4.77
N LEU A 109 16.38 13.62 3.81
CA LEU A 109 15.22 13.01 3.20
C LEU A 109 15.59 11.72 2.45
N PHE A 110 16.72 11.71 1.71
CA PHE A 110 17.14 10.53 0.96
C PHE A 110 17.66 9.41 1.85
N LYS A 111 18.28 9.71 2.98
CA LYS A 111 18.75 8.70 3.94
C LYS A 111 17.60 7.89 4.55
N HIS A 112 16.37 8.39 4.53
CA HIS A 112 15.18 7.66 4.99
C HIS A 112 14.55 6.77 3.91
N LEU A 113 15.00 6.84 2.66
CA LEU A 113 14.43 6.02 1.61
C LEU A 113 14.94 4.58 1.69
N TYR A 114 14.01 3.64 1.78
CA TYR A 114 14.29 2.22 1.60
C TYR A 114 14.65 1.95 0.14
N ARG A 115 15.70 1.17 -0.09
CA ARG A 115 16.14 0.79 -1.43
C ARG A 115 16.15 -0.73 -1.57
N LEU A 116 15.81 -1.17 -2.77
CA LEU A 116 15.74 -2.58 -3.12
C LEU A 116 16.94 -2.98 -3.99
N ASP A 117 18.14 -2.73 -3.52
CA ASP A 117 19.37 -2.89 -4.29
C ASP A 117 19.46 -4.25 -5.01
N ASN A 118 19.31 -4.22 -6.33
CA ASN A 118 19.45 -5.38 -7.24
C ASN A 118 18.59 -6.62 -6.90
N LEU A 119 17.51 -6.47 -6.14
CA LEU A 119 16.65 -7.59 -5.78
C LEU A 119 15.78 -8.08 -6.95
N PHE A 120 15.53 -7.21 -7.94
CA PHE A 120 14.69 -7.53 -9.10
C PHE A 120 14.97 -6.58 -10.28
N GLN A 121 14.61 -7.05 -11.49
CA GLN A 121 14.80 -6.28 -12.73
C GLN A 121 13.51 -5.69 -13.29
N GLY A 122 12.37 -6.05 -12.72
CA GLY A 122 11.08 -5.56 -13.21
C GLY A 122 9.94 -5.84 -12.26
N LEU A 123 8.79 -5.24 -12.57
CA LEU A 123 7.53 -5.43 -11.85
C LEU A 123 6.45 -5.86 -12.83
N ILE A 124 5.59 -6.79 -12.41
CA ILE A 124 4.28 -7.02 -13.02
C ILE A 124 3.23 -6.41 -12.10
N ILE A 125 2.36 -5.57 -12.67
CA ILE A 125 1.30 -4.84 -11.99
C ILE A 125 -0.02 -5.23 -12.66
N SER A 126 -0.97 -5.72 -11.88
CA SER A 126 -2.28 -6.13 -12.40
C SER A 126 -3.37 -5.97 -11.34
N PRO A 127 -4.65 -5.89 -11.73
CA PRO A 127 -5.74 -6.05 -10.78
C PRO A 127 -5.61 -7.38 -10.04
N LEU A 128 -5.74 -7.36 -8.71
CA LEU A 128 -5.57 -8.54 -7.86
C LEU A 128 -6.54 -9.67 -8.25
N THR A 129 -7.79 -9.31 -8.59
CA THR A 129 -8.83 -10.25 -9.01
C THR A 129 -8.59 -10.88 -10.40
N ARG A 130 -7.61 -10.37 -11.17
CA ARG A 130 -7.25 -10.84 -12.51
C ARG A 130 -5.79 -11.26 -12.62
N SER A 131 -5.03 -11.18 -11.52
CA SER A 131 -3.60 -11.48 -11.53
C SER A 131 -3.33 -12.95 -11.86
N LYS A 132 -2.42 -13.19 -12.79
CA LYS A 132 -1.91 -14.53 -13.13
C LYS A 132 -0.66 -14.89 -12.34
N VAL A 133 -0.16 -13.97 -11.52
CA VAL A 133 1.04 -14.16 -10.70
C VAL A 133 0.71 -14.04 -9.23
N VAL A 134 1.50 -14.71 -8.40
CA VAL A 134 1.42 -14.57 -6.94
C VAL A 134 2.04 -13.22 -6.57
N PRO A 135 1.28 -12.31 -5.93
CA PRO A 135 1.81 -11.00 -5.59
C PRO A 135 2.85 -11.08 -4.47
N ASP A 136 3.88 -10.25 -4.57
CA ASP A 136 4.79 -9.96 -3.46
C ASP A 136 4.23 -8.82 -2.60
N VAL A 137 3.54 -7.86 -3.25
CA VAL A 137 2.83 -6.76 -2.57
C VAL A 137 1.42 -6.62 -3.15
N VAL A 138 0.46 -6.35 -2.28
CA VAL A 138 -0.90 -5.93 -2.67
C VAL A 138 -1.08 -4.48 -2.29
N MET A 139 -1.47 -3.62 -3.25
CA MET A 139 -1.69 -2.19 -3.05
C MET A 139 -3.18 -1.87 -3.20
N ILE A 140 -3.74 -1.17 -2.24
CA ILE A 140 -5.15 -0.79 -2.21
C ILE A 140 -5.24 0.72 -2.03
N TYR A 141 -5.58 1.44 -3.11
CA TYR A 141 -5.90 2.86 -3.04
C TYR A 141 -7.29 3.01 -2.44
N CYS A 142 -7.41 3.77 -1.38
CA CYS A 142 -8.62 3.77 -0.57
C CYS A 142 -8.82 5.10 0.18
N LEU A 143 -10.02 5.31 0.66
CA LEU A 143 -10.33 6.41 1.58
C LEU A 143 -9.79 6.10 2.99
N PRO A 144 -9.56 7.11 3.85
CA PRO A 144 -9.09 6.90 5.22
C PRO A 144 -9.97 5.92 6.03
N ALA A 145 -11.29 5.98 5.88
CA ALA A 145 -12.20 5.05 6.54
C ALA A 145 -12.05 3.60 6.05
N GLN A 146 -11.74 3.42 4.76
CA GLN A 146 -11.43 2.10 4.19
C GLN A 146 -10.07 1.59 4.69
N ALA A 147 -9.07 2.48 4.76
CA ALA A 147 -7.76 2.16 5.33
C ALA A 147 -7.85 1.75 6.80
N MET A 148 -8.69 2.44 7.59
CA MET A 148 -8.99 2.06 8.97
C MET A 148 -9.56 0.63 9.02
N ARG A 149 -10.51 0.29 8.15
CA ARG A 149 -11.08 -1.06 8.09
C ARG A 149 -10.05 -2.13 7.70
N LEU A 150 -9.17 -1.83 6.75
CA LEU A 150 -8.06 -2.71 6.38
C LEU A 150 -7.11 -2.92 7.57
N THR A 151 -6.76 -1.86 8.27
CA THR A 151 -5.94 -1.92 9.48
C THR A 151 -6.59 -2.77 10.58
N GLN A 152 -7.88 -2.56 10.86
CA GLN A 152 -8.64 -3.36 11.81
C GLN A 152 -8.69 -4.84 11.43
N GLY A 153 -8.89 -5.14 10.13
CA GLY A 153 -8.85 -6.51 9.64
C GLY A 153 -7.48 -7.17 9.85
N TYR A 154 -6.41 -6.48 9.53
CA TYR A 154 -5.07 -7.02 9.73
C TYR A 154 -4.74 -7.24 11.22
N LEU A 155 -5.00 -6.24 12.04
CA LEU A 155 -4.69 -6.28 13.48
C LEU A 155 -5.64 -7.19 14.27
N TYR A 156 -6.76 -7.61 13.71
CA TYR A 156 -7.63 -8.60 14.34
C TYR A 156 -6.90 -9.93 14.62
N CYS A 157 -6.03 -10.33 13.70
CA CYS A 157 -5.24 -11.55 13.85
C CYS A 157 -3.89 -11.29 14.52
N GLU A 158 -3.25 -10.16 14.22
CA GLU A 158 -1.88 -9.88 14.66
C GLU A 158 -1.81 -9.13 16.00
N GLY A 159 -2.86 -8.39 16.35
CA GLY A 159 -2.85 -7.49 17.52
C GLY A 159 -1.95 -6.27 17.33
N GLY A 160 -1.71 -5.55 18.43
CA GLY A 160 -0.78 -4.41 18.45
C GLY A 160 -1.28 -3.19 17.69
N ALA A 161 -0.37 -2.51 17.00
CA ALA A 161 -0.63 -1.33 16.20
C ALA A 161 0.14 -1.37 14.87
N LEU A 162 -0.40 -0.70 13.85
CA LEU A 162 0.30 -0.50 12.60
C LEU A 162 1.15 0.78 12.69
N GLU A 163 2.46 0.62 12.66
CA GLU A 163 3.41 1.71 12.58
C GLU A 163 3.75 2.02 11.12
N PHE A 164 3.72 3.29 10.75
CA PHE A 164 4.11 3.76 9.44
C PHE A 164 4.92 5.04 9.50
N THR A 165 5.69 5.30 8.46
CA THR A 165 6.42 6.56 8.27
C THR A 165 5.91 7.24 7.02
N ALA A 166 5.96 8.56 7.00
CA ALA A 166 5.55 9.33 5.84
C ALA A 166 6.60 10.40 5.53
N ALA A 167 7.21 10.32 4.36
CA ALA A 167 8.14 11.34 3.87
C ALA A 167 7.44 12.45 3.07
N GLY A 168 6.13 12.32 2.82
CA GLY A 168 5.36 13.29 2.03
C GLY A 168 5.71 13.29 0.54
N ARG A 169 6.53 12.35 0.08
CA ARG A 169 6.95 12.18 -1.31
C ARG A 169 7.23 10.70 -1.59
N VAL A 170 7.21 10.30 -2.87
CA VAL A 170 7.51 8.92 -3.33
C VAL A 170 6.70 7.83 -2.63
N GLY A 171 5.42 8.07 -2.34
CA GLY A 171 4.59 7.19 -1.53
C GLY A 171 4.48 5.77 -2.07
N SER A 172 3.93 5.59 -3.26
CA SER A 172 3.66 4.24 -3.81
C SER A 172 4.92 3.44 -4.11
N CYS A 173 5.99 4.07 -4.60
CA CYS A 173 7.24 3.37 -4.92
C CYS A 173 8.02 2.98 -3.66
N HIS A 174 8.10 3.88 -2.70
CA HIS A 174 8.92 3.77 -1.50
C HIS A 174 8.17 3.06 -0.36
N GLU A 175 7.21 3.77 0.28
CA GLU A 175 6.47 3.18 1.39
C GLU A 175 5.62 1.98 0.92
N GLY A 176 4.98 2.13 -0.25
CA GLY A 176 4.07 1.11 -0.78
C GLY A 176 4.75 -0.16 -1.25
N ILE A 177 5.90 -0.08 -1.91
CA ILE A 177 6.61 -1.26 -2.42
C ILE A 177 7.88 -1.53 -1.63
N ALA A 178 8.85 -0.62 -1.66
CA ALA A 178 10.17 -0.92 -1.12
C ALA A 178 10.12 -1.24 0.38
N LYS A 179 9.47 -0.39 1.17
CA LYS A 179 9.35 -0.60 2.60
C LYS A 179 8.51 -1.84 2.93
N THR A 180 7.39 -2.06 2.22
CA THR A 180 6.57 -3.27 2.43
C THR A 180 7.35 -4.55 2.18
N LEU A 181 8.15 -4.61 1.11
CA LEU A 181 8.99 -5.76 0.79
C LEU A 181 10.10 -5.98 1.83
N LEU A 182 10.80 -4.92 2.24
CA LEU A 182 11.94 -5.02 3.14
C LEU A 182 11.55 -5.29 4.60
N THR A 183 10.41 -4.78 5.03
CA THR A 183 9.96 -4.95 6.42
C THR A 183 9.03 -6.14 6.61
N ASP A 184 8.49 -6.69 5.52
CA ASP A 184 7.43 -7.70 5.54
C ASP A 184 6.25 -7.30 6.45
N LYS A 185 5.91 -5.99 6.46
CA LYS A 185 4.81 -5.42 7.26
C LYS A 185 3.88 -4.58 6.37
N PRO A 186 2.57 -4.56 6.65
CA PRO A 186 1.67 -3.63 5.97
C PRO A 186 2.08 -2.18 6.22
N GLN A 187 1.80 -1.32 5.25
CA GLN A 187 2.07 0.11 5.31
C GLN A 187 0.80 0.91 5.03
N LEU A 188 0.57 1.95 5.81
CA LEU A 188 -0.34 3.02 5.45
C LEU A 188 0.46 4.13 4.78
N VAL A 189 0.11 4.48 3.55
CA VAL A 189 0.92 5.36 2.71
C VAL A 189 0.19 6.66 2.43
N LEU A 190 0.82 7.76 2.77
CA LEU A 190 0.42 9.08 2.31
C LEU A 190 0.96 9.28 0.89
N LEU A 191 0.05 9.34 -0.07
CA LEU A 191 0.39 9.48 -1.49
C LEU A 191 1.05 10.83 -1.76
N GLY A 192 2.23 10.78 -2.36
CA GLY A 192 3.02 11.97 -2.67
C GLY A 192 2.55 12.71 -3.92
N ASN A 193 3.21 13.83 -4.25
CA ASN A 193 2.88 14.64 -5.42
C ASN A 193 2.91 13.84 -6.74
N GLY A 194 3.90 12.96 -6.92
CA GLY A 194 3.97 12.11 -8.11
C GLY A 194 2.77 11.18 -8.25
N ASP A 195 2.30 10.61 -7.15
CA ASP A 195 1.12 9.74 -7.14
C ASP A 195 -0.15 10.52 -7.50
N ARG A 196 -0.23 11.80 -7.13
CA ARG A 196 -1.38 12.66 -7.42
C ARG A 196 -1.31 13.21 -8.84
N ILE A 197 -0.22 13.83 -9.21
CA ILE A 197 -0.05 14.50 -10.52
C ILE A 197 0.00 13.46 -11.66
N TRP A 198 0.83 12.43 -11.52
CA TRP A 198 1.07 11.43 -12.56
C TRP A 198 0.23 10.16 -12.37
N GLY A 199 0.06 9.73 -11.13
CA GLY A 199 -0.70 8.54 -10.78
C GLY A 199 -2.20 8.79 -10.60
N GLY A 200 -2.66 10.04 -10.67
CA GLY A 200 -4.07 10.43 -10.58
C GLY A 200 -4.73 9.99 -9.27
N ALA A 201 -3.96 9.95 -8.19
CA ALA A 201 -4.52 9.74 -6.87
C ALA A 201 -5.32 10.98 -6.44
N GLN A 202 -6.50 10.76 -5.86
CA GLN A 202 -7.35 11.85 -5.40
C GLN A 202 -6.85 12.40 -4.06
N ASP A 203 -7.20 13.65 -3.74
CA ASP A 203 -6.79 14.30 -2.48
C ASP A 203 -7.26 13.54 -1.24
N SER A 204 -8.41 12.89 -1.34
CA SER A 204 -9.00 12.06 -0.28
C SER A 204 -8.44 10.64 -0.23
N GLU A 205 -7.59 10.22 -1.18
CA GLU A 205 -7.03 8.88 -1.21
C GLU A 205 -5.75 8.76 -0.36
N VAL A 206 -5.67 7.67 0.35
CA VAL A 206 -4.46 7.06 0.92
C VAL A 206 -4.25 5.70 0.25
N MET A 207 -3.15 5.03 0.56
CA MET A 207 -2.94 3.67 0.08
C MET A 207 -2.61 2.75 1.25
N PHE A 208 -3.20 1.58 1.27
CA PHE A 208 -2.80 0.48 2.13
C PHE A 208 -2.02 -0.53 1.31
N ALA A 209 -0.78 -0.78 1.69
CA ALA A 209 0.07 -1.80 1.08
C ALA A 209 0.25 -2.97 2.04
N CYS A 210 0.12 -4.20 1.53
CA CYS A 210 0.23 -5.41 2.32
C CYS A 210 1.18 -6.40 1.64
N PRO A 211 2.11 -7.06 2.37
CA PRO A 211 2.87 -8.16 1.82
C PRO A 211 1.93 -9.26 1.29
N GLY A 212 2.21 -9.77 0.10
CA GLY A 212 1.36 -10.77 -0.54
C GLY A 212 1.18 -12.03 0.31
N GLY A 213 2.23 -12.44 1.04
CA GLY A 213 2.17 -13.57 1.97
C GLY A 213 1.22 -13.36 3.16
N LYS A 214 0.92 -12.13 3.52
CA LYS A 214 0.03 -11.75 4.64
C LYS A 214 -1.38 -11.41 4.22
N LEU A 215 -1.69 -11.51 2.93
CA LEU A 215 -3.03 -11.21 2.43
C LEU A 215 -4.11 -12.12 3.03
N GLY A 216 -3.76 -13.37 3.35
CA GLY A 216 -4.67 -14.31 4.04
C GLY A 216 -5.11 -13.81 5.40
N ILE A 217 -4.16 -13.35 6.20
CA ILE A 217 -4.39 -12.76 7.54
C ILE A 217 -5.32 -11.55 7.43
N LEU A 218 -5.04 -10.63 6.51
CA LEU A 218 -5.87 -9.46 6.26
C LEU A 218 -7.33 -9.85 5.94
N VAL A 219 -7.51 -10.81 5.03
CA VAL A 219 -8.86 -11.20 4.58
C VAL A 219 -9.62 -11.94 5.68
N GLU A 220 -8.97 -12.82 6.43
CA GLU A 220 -9.54 -13.51 7.58
C GLU A 220 -10.07 -12.51 8.61
N GLY A 221 -9.25 -11.54 8.99
CA GLY A 221 -9.68 -10.53 9.95
C GLY A 221 -10.75 -9.58 9.41
N LEU A 222 -10.76 -9.27 8.11
CA LEU A 222 -11.86 -8.52 7.50
C LEU A 222 -13.18 -9.28 7.58
N GLU A 223 -13.19 -10.58 7.34
CA GLU A 223 -14.39 -11.43 7.44
C GLU A 223 -14.87 -11.50 8.89
N ALA A 224 -13.98 -11.78 9.82
CA ALA A 224 -14.31 -11.91 11.24
C ALA A 224 -14.86 -10.59 11.80
N THR A 225 -14.19 -9.48 11.56
CA THR A 225 -14.64 -8.16 12.04
C THR A 225 -15.92 -7.70 11.35
N HIS A 226 -16.14 -8.04 10.07
CA HIS A 226 -17.38 -7.77 9.36
C HIS A 226 -18.55 -8.56 9.98
N ALA A 227 -18.36 -9.84 10.25
CA ALA A 227 -19.35 -10.68 10.94
C ALA A 227 -19.66 -10.16 12.34
N ALA A 228 -18.66 -9.60 13.04
CA ALA A 228 -18.82 -8.97 14.35
C ALA A 228 -19.50 -7.58 14.30
N GLY A 229 -19.82 -7.05 13.12
CA GLY A 229 -20.54 -5.79 12.95
C GLY A 229 -19.71 -4.57 12.58
N LEU A 230 -18.37 -4.70 12.45
CA LEU A 230 -17.52 -3.64 11.93
C LEU A 230 -17.60 -3.65 10.39
N ARG A 231 -18.43 -2.81 9.81
CA ARG A 231 -18.74 -2.80 8.38
C ARG A 231 -18.29 -1.51 7.71
N TYR A 232 -18.10 -1.59 6.40
CA TYR A 232 -17.96 -0.43 5.54
C TYR A 232 -19.10 -0.47 4.48
N PRO A 233 -19.76 0.67 4.15
CA PRO A 233 -19.60 1.99 4.78
C PRO A 233 -19.91 1.95 6.29
N ILE A 234 -19.20 2.83 7.03
CA ILE A 234 -19.38 2.91 8.49
C ILE A 234 -20.72 3.60 8.75
N PRO A 235 -21.68 2.93 9.43
CA PRO A 235 -22.95 3.58 9.72
C PRO A 235 -22.73 4.68 10.75
N ALA A 236 -23.16 5.88 10.40
CA ALA A 236 -23.20 6.99 11.34
C ALA A 236 -24.50 6.95 12.12
N TYR A 237 -24.45 6.46 13.35
CA TYR A 237 -25.59 6.53 14.27
C TYR A 237 -25.42 7.73 15.17
N MET A 238 -26.32 8.70 15.07
CA MET A 238 -26.50 9.69 16.13
C MET A 238 -27.34 9.05 17.24
N ASN A 239 -26.71 8.30 18.10
CA ASN A 239 -27.39 7.66 19.23
C ASN A 239 -26.97 8.34 20.53
N TYR A 240 -27.84 9.20 21.03
CA TYR A 240 -27.73 9.81 22.36
C TYR A 240 -28.35 8.95 23.45
N SER A 241 -28.50 7.64 23.25
CA SER A 241 -29.06 6.77 24.24
C SER A 241 -28.16 6.68 25.45
N PRO A 242 -28.65 7.02 26.68
CA PRO A 242 -27.89 6.83 27.90
C PRO A 242 -27.51 5.36 28.15
N GLY A 243 -28.25 4.42 27.59
CA GLY A 243 -28.00 2.98 27.70
C GLY A 243 -27.00 2.42 26.68
N PHE A 244 -26.33 3.26 25.86
CA PHE A 244 -25.38 2.78 24.86
C PHE A 244 -24.27 1.94 25.47
N GLN A 245 -23.71 2.38 26.60
CA GLN A 245 -22.62 1.69 27.27
C GLN A 245 -23.05 0.31 27.77
N GLU A 246 -24.24 0.19 28.37
CA GLU A 246 -24.79 -1.10 28.85
C GLU A 246 -25.06 -2.07 27.71
N SER A 247 -25.61 -1.56 26.58
CA SER A 247 -25.85 -2.36 25.39
C SER A 247 -24.55 -2.85 24.77
N PHE A 248 -23.54 -1.99 24.71
CA PHE A 248 -22.22 -2.33 24.22
C PHE A 248 -21.53 -3.37 25.11
N GLU A 249 -21.55 -3.20 26.43
CA GLU A 249 -20.97 -4.16 27.38
C GLU A 249 -21.62 -5.52 27.29
N LYS A 250 -22.95 -5.55 27.19
CA LYS A 250 -23.71 -6.79 27.05
C LYS A 250 -23.34 -7.55 25.79
N GLU A 251 -23.22 -6.85 24.66
CA GLU A 251 -22.86 -7.45 23.40
C GLU A 251 -21.37 -7.87 23.36
N ALA A 252 -20.49 -7.09 23.97
CA ALA A 252 -19.08 -7.43 24.11
C ALA A 252 -18.88 -8.69 24.97
N LYS A 253 -19.61 -8.81 26.12
CA LYS A 253 -19.60 -10.01 26.97
C LYS A 253 -20.09 -11.25 26.23
N LYS A 254 -21.11 -11.11 25.40
CA LYS A 254 -21.65 -12.20 24.58
C LYS A 254 -20.61 -12.72 23.58
N ARG A 255 -19.90 -11.80 22.88
CA ARG A 255 -18.84 -12.15 21.90
C ARG A 255 -17.63 -12.79 22.56
N ALA A 256 -17.25 -12.33 23.76
CA ALA A 256 -16.12 -12.87 24.52
C ALA A 256 -16.45 -14.17 25.28
N GLY A 257 -17.59 -14.84 25.03
CA GLY A 257 -17.98 -16.06 25.70
C GLY A 257 -18.26 -15.87 27.19
N GLY A 258 -18.60 -14.65 27.61
CA GLY A 258 -18.98 -14.32 28.99
C GLY A 258 -17.82 -13.98 29.93
N THR A 259 -16.55 -14.16 29.51
CA THR A 259 -15.37 -13.90 30.36
C THR A 259 -14.58 -12.73 29.85
N ILE A 260 -14.80 -11.54 30.42
CA ILE A 260 -13.89 -10.40 30.22
C ILE A 260 -13.12 -10.24 31.52
N VAL A 261 -11.88 -10.69 31.54
CA VAL A 261 -10.96 -10.42 32.66
C VAL A 261 -10.40 -9.02 32.46
N ARG A 262 -10.76 -8.09 33.33
CA ARG A 262 -10.10 -6.77 33.39
C ARG A 262 -8.75 -6.95 34.09
N SER A 263 -7.65 -6.85 33.36
CA SER A 263 -6.34 -6.69 33.97
C SER A 263 -5.97 -5.23 33.97
N ALA A 264 -5.79 -4.65 35.14
CA ALA A 264 -5.28 -3.27 35.30
C ALA A 264 -3.84 -3.11 34.81
N ALA A 265 -3.11 -4.20 34.66
CA ALA A 265 -1.69 -4.23 34.27
C ALA A 265 -1.41 -3.70 32.84
N TYR A 266 -2.41 -3.51 32.01
CA TYR A 266 -2.22 -3.00 30.64
C TYR A 266 -1.89 -1.50 30.57
N PHE A 267 -2.06 -0.74 31.64
CA PHE A 267 -1.91 0.72 31.65
C PHE A 267 -0.77 1.21 32.53
N GLU A 268 0.00 0.31 33.15
CA GLU A 268 1.08 0.68 34.07
C GLU A 268 2.44 0.94 33.37
N ASN A 269 2.53 0.79 32.06
CA ASN A 269 3.74 1.05 31.26
C ASN A 269 3.48 2.05 30.13
N GLY A 270 3.08 3.27 30.48
CA GLY A 270 2.96 4.42 29.59
C GLY A 270 4.02 5.46 29.93
#